data_3271234dcf9dc5efeb7f653fddf9139e
#
_entry.id   3271234dcf9dc5efeb7f653fddf9139e
#
_cell.length_a   1.000
_cell.length_b   1.000
_cell.length_c   1.000
_cell.angle_alpha   90.00
_cell.angle_beta   90.00
_cell.angle_gamma   90.00
#
_symmetry.space_group_name_H-M   'P 1'
#
loop_
_entity.id
_entity.type
_entity.pdbx_description
1 polymer ?
#
loop_
_entity_poly.entity_id
_entity_poly.type
_entity_poly.pdbx_seq_one_letter_code
_entity_poly.pdbx_strand_id
1 'polypeptide(L)'
;MSNEHQLIAHLLRRAGFGANRLQLDAYAAKGYQATVDELLDFAEPQSMADDLIRRYHPDQSAGFESGGAGSSWLYRLVSTNDPLREKMTLFWHGIFATGYAKVTVGKVLTDQIRMFRNLGMGSFKSLLLELSKNPAMIIWLDNVDNHNGAINENYGRELLELFSLGVGNYTEEDVKEASRAFTGWTVANTEYTKQLAVRNSIWPYGKIAWRYEYHGEDHDDGEKTFLGETGRFNGEDILDIICRQPATARFIARHMYHFFVADEPPVPQWPYESPRDPEAIEMLAQAYFDSDYDIRSMLRVLFNSDFFQSEERRYGKVKSPVELVTGVIRLTEEFDGPSIEIGDRNSQMSFMGQQLLNPPSVEGWHQGVEWIETGSLIERLNFAAQQLGDLEKPGVKSMVRNILQDESEPISAERLVDKCLDQLGAIEVSPGTKSALVRFASSQSFESKSADSSGENQQNVSDLLRLVASVPEFQRT
;
A
#
# COMPACT_ATOMS: atom_id res chain seq x y z
N MET A 1 -5.96 -13.57 25.40
CA MET A 1 -4.67 -13.25 24.74
C MET A 1 -3.87 -12.28 25.58
N SER A 2 -2.52 -12.29 25.49
CA SER A 2 -1.70 -11.30 26.18
C SER A 2 -1.75 -9.95 25.42
N ASN A 3 -1.48 -8.85 26.11
CA ASN A 3 -1.38 -7.52 25.49
C ASN A 3 -0.30 -7.48 24.39
N GLU A 4 0.77 -8.26 24.55
CA GLU A 4 1.84 -8.38 23.56
C GLU A 4 1.35 -9.00 22.24
N HIS A 5 0.51 -10.06 22.28
CA HIS A 5 -0.10 -10.62 21.07
C HIS A 5 -0.95 -9.61 20.33
N GLN A 6 -1.71 -8.78 21.06
CA GLN A 6 -2.55 -7.74 20.46
C GLN A 6 -1.71 -6.64 19.81
N LEU A 7 -0.62 -6.25 20.46
CA LEU A 7 0.29 -5.24 19.95
C LEU A 7 1.01 -5.73 18.68
N ILE A 8 1.47 -6.98 18.67
CA ILE A 8 2.07 -7.59 17.47
C ILE A 8 1.04 -7.76 16.35
N ALA A 9 -0.19 -8.16 16.67
CA ALA A 9 -1.26 -8.22 15.68
C ALA A 9 -1.57 -6.85 15.07
N HIS A 10 -1.56 -5.78 15.89
CA HIS A 10 -1.68 -4.40 15.42
C HIS A 10 -0.52 -4.04 14.47
N LEU A 11 0.72 -4.28 14.87
CA LEU A 11 1.91 -4.05 14.03
C LEU A 11 1.79 -4.78 12.68
N LEU A 12 1.44 -6.07 12.68
CA LEU A 12 1.36 -6.86 11.45
C LEU A 12 0.20 -6.44 10.53
N ARG A 13 -0.87 -5.88 11.07
CA ARG A 13 -1.93 -5.25 10.26
C ARG A 13 -1.47 -3.95 9.62
N ARG A 14 -0.72 -3.12 10.35
CA ARG A 14 -0.25 -1.80 9.88
C ARG A 14 0.96 -1.91 8.97
N ALA A 15 1.97 -2.66 9.38
CA ALA A 15 3.22 -2.84 8.62
C ALA A 15 3.12 -3.93 7.54
N GLY A 16 2.00 -4.65 7.48
CA GLY A 16 1.76 -5.72 6.52
C GLY A 16 0.29 -5.84 6.14
N PHE A 17 -0.16 -7.06 5.93
CA PHE A 17 -1.53 -7.39 5.51
C PHE A 17 -2.25 -8.27 6.55
N GLY A 18 -1.82 -8.23 7.80
CA GLY A 18 -2.26 -9.11 8.88
C GLY A 18 -1.46 -10.40 8.95
N ALA A 19 -1.84 -11.27 9.87
CA ALA A 19 -1.22 -12.57 10.08
C ALA A 19 -2.29 -13.58 10.52
N ASN A 20 -2.14 -14.85 10.13
CA ASN A 20 -2.92 -15.94 10.72
C ASN A 20 -2.39 -16.29 12.10
N ARG A 21 -3.10 -17.16 12.82
CA ARG A 21 -2.75 -17.52 14.20
C ARG A 21 -1.32 -18.07 14.32
N LEU A 22 -0.90 -18.96 13.43
CA LEU A 22 0.44 -19.57 13.50
C LEU A 22 1.55 -18.52 13.30
N GLN A 23 1.36 -17.61 12.37
CA GLN A 23 2.30 -16.50 12.15
C GLN A 23 2.35 -15.57 13.37
N LEU A 24 1.18 -15.24 13.95
CA LEU A 24 1.11 -14.39 15.12
C LEU A 24 1.85 -15.02 16.33
N ASP A 25 1.67 -16.32 16.58
CA ASP A 25 2.37 -17.02 17.63
C ASP A 25 3.89 -17.04 17.40
N ALA A 26 4.32 -17.24 16.15
CA ALA A 26 5.74 -17.22 15.79
C ALA A 26 6.38 -15.83 16.03
N TYR A 27 5.69 -14.75 15.70
CA TYR A 27 6.16 -13.39 15.97
C TYR A 27 6.08 -13.05 17.47
N ALA A 28 5.03 -13.47 18.17
CA ALA A 28 4.91 -13.25 19.62
C ALA A 28 6.01 -13.99 20.41
N ALA A 29 6.45 -15.15 19.93
CA ALA A 29 7.57 -15.86 20.55
C ALA A 29 8.92 -15.11 20.39
N LYS A 30 9.07 -14.25 19.40
CA LYS A 30 10.25 -13.38 19.20
C LYS A 30 10.18 -12.09 20.03
N GLY A 31 8.96 -11.63 20.34
CA GLY A 31 8.67 -10.36 20.99
C GLY A 31 8.54 -9.18 20.02
N TYR A 32 7.96 -8.07 20.50
CA TYR A 32 7.60 -6.92 19.70
C TYR A 32 8.81 -6.28 19.00
N GLN A 33 9.88 -5.96 19.75
CA GLN A 33 11.06 -5.29 19.20
C GLN A 33 11.75 -6.13 18.11
N ALA A 34 11.91 -7.42 18.34
CA ALA A 34 12.51 -8.32 17.34
C ALA A 34 11.63 -8.43 16.08
N THR A 35 10.31 -8.33 16.23
CA THR A 35 9.37 -8.29 15.10
C THR A 35 9.52 -6.99 14.29
N VAL A 36 9.64 -5.84 14.95
CA VAL A 36 9.92 -4.56 14.28
C VAL A 36 11.23 -4.62 13.52
N ASP A 37 12.29 -5.12 14.15
CA ASP A 37 13.62 -5.22 13.52
C ASP A 37 13.60 -6.17 12.32
N GLU A 38 12.92 -7.31 12.42
CA GLU A 38 12.76 -8.25 11.30
C GLU A 38 12.01 -7.64 10.12
N LEU A 39 10.93 -6.88 10.36
CA LEU A 39 10.17 -6.21 9.32
C LEU A 39 10.98 -5.11 8.62
N LEU A 40 11.80 -4.37 9.36
CA LEU A 40 12.61 -3.28 8.83
C LEU A 40 13.85 -3.77 8.08
N ASP A 41 14.48 -4.84 8.55
CA ASP A 41 15.79 -5.32 8.08
C ASP A 41 15.70 -6.68 7.37
N PHE A 42 14.58 -6.96 6.71
CA PHE A 42 14.37 -8.20 5.98
C PHE A 42 15.48 -8.40 4.92
N ALA A 43 16.34 -9.38 5.14
CA ALA A 43 17.62 -9.50 4.43
C ALA A 43 17.48 -10.06 3.01
N GLU A 44 16.53 -10.94 2.76
CA GLU A 44 16.31 -11.51 1.42
C GLU A 44 14.83 -11.75 1.14
N PRO A 45 14.23 -11.03 0.19
CA PRO A 45 12.89 -11.36 -0.27
C PRO A 45 12.96 -12.70 -1.03
N GLN A 46 12.52 -13.77 -0.41
CA GLN A 46 12.22 -15.02 -1.11
C GLN A 46 10.96 -14.78 -1.96
N SER A 47 11.10 -13.95 -2.97
CA SER A 47 10.03 -13.72 -3.92
C SER A 47 10.20 -14.68 -5.09
N MET A 48 9.10 -15.24 -5.55
CA MET A 48 9.04 -15.93 -6.82
C MET A 48 9.65 -15.07 -7.92
N ALA A 49 10.47 -15.67 -8.78
CA ALA A 49 11.13 -14.93 -9.86
C ALA A 49 10.12 -14.19 -10.73
N ASP A 50 10.42 -12.94 -11.07
CA ASP A 50 9.58 -12.09 -11.93
C ASP A 50 9.14 -12.78 -13.22
N ASP A 51 10.03 -13.56 -13.82
CA ASP A 51 9.75 -14.27 -15.06
C ASP A 51 8.65 -15.33 -14.92
N LEU A 52 8.56 -15.97 -13.75
CA LEU A 52 7.51 -16.94 -13.49
C LEU A 52 6.16 -16.24 -13.30
N ILE A 53 6.13 -15.14 -12.57
CA ILE A 53 4.92 -14.32 -12.40
C ILE A 53 4.43 -13.80 -13.77
N ARG A 54 5.35 -13.32 -14.61
CA ARG A 54 5.03 -12.78 -15.95
C ARG A 54 4.42 -13.80 -16.90
N ARG A 55 4.66 -15.11 -16.71
CA ARG A 55 4.03 -16.14 -17.53
C ARG A 55 2.52 -16.20 -17.34
N TYR A 56 2.04 -15.88 -16.13
CA TYR A 56 0.62 -15.87 -15.79
C TYR A 56 0.03 -14.46 -15.86
N HIS A 57 0.82 -13.45 -15.53
CA HIS A 57 0.41 -12.05 -15.44
C HIS A 57 1.36 -11.18 -16.23
N PRO A 58 1.20 -11.07 -17.56
CA PRO A 58 2.09 -10.27 -18.39
C PRO A 58 1.95 -8.79 -18.05
N ASP A 59 3.03 -8.20 -17.54
CA ASP A 59 3.12 -6.79 -17.17
C ASP A 59 3.23 -5.83 -18.37
N GLN A 60 3.22 -6.35 -19.57
CA GLN A 60 3.43 -5.61 -20.81
C GLN A 60 2.16 -5.31 -21.59
N SER A 61 1.03 -5.88 -21.17
CA SER A 61 -0.24 -5.65 -21.84
C SER A 61 -0.66 -4.19 -21.73
N ALA A 62 -1.04 -3.62 -22.86
CA ALA A 62 -1.55 -2.26 -22.93
C ALA A 62 -2.83 -2.11 -22.08
N GLY A 63 -2.89 -1.06 -21.40
CA GLY A 63 -3.67 -0.59 -20.32
C GLY A 63 -5.17 -0.75 -20.23
N PHE A 64 -5.90 -1.34 -21.11
CA PHE A 64 -7.34 -1.51 -20.87
C PHE A 64 -7.69 -2.76 -20.07
N GLU A 65 -6.83 -3.73 -20.13
CA GLU A 65 -6.93 -4.89 -19.27
C GLU A 65 -5.87 -4.74 -18.18
N SER A 66 -6.18 -3.96 -17.18
CA SER A 66 -5.42 -3.83 -15.93
C SER A 66 -5.15 -5.18 -15.24
N GLY A 67 -5.67 -6.25 -15.80
CA GLY A 67 -5.47 -7.61 -15.37
C GLY A 67 -3.99 -8.02 -15.31
N GLY A 68 -3.18 -7.68 -16.31
CA GLY A 68 -1.80 -8.14 -16.39
C GLY A 68 -0.90 -7.58 -15.29
N ALA A 69 -0.60 -6.28 -15.32
CA ALA A 69 0.32 -5.66 -14.38
C ALA A 69 -0.26 -5.52 -12.97
N GLY A 70 -1.53 -5.16 -12.84
CA GLY A 70 -2.23 -5.10 -11.56
C GLY A 70 -2.32 -6.46 -10.89
N SER A 71 -2.64 -7.51 -11.64
CA SER A 71 -2.68 -8.89 -11.15
C SER A 71 -1.29 -9.41 -10.77
N SER A 72 -0.25 -9.06 -11.53
CA SER A 72 1.14 -9.36 -11.20
C SER A 72 1.54 -8.75 -9.84
N TRP A 73 1.16 -7.50 -9.61
CA TRP A 73 1.45 -6.86 -8.34
C TRP A 73 0.60 -7.41 -7.20
N LEU A 74 -0.70 -7.63 -7.40
CA LEU A 74 -1.56 -8.25 -6.39
C LEU A 74 -1.03 -9.64 -5.99
N TYR A 75 -0.57 -10.44 -6.96
CA TYR A 75 0.03 -11.74 -6.64
C TYR A 75 1.28 -11.59 -5.75
N ARG A 76 2.12 -10.57 -5.99
CA ARG A 76 3.25 -10.27 -5.10
C ARG A 76 2.81 -9.89 -3.69
N LEU A 77 1.80 -9.02 -3.56
CA LEU A 77 1.25 -8.64 -2.25
C LEU A 77 0.77 -9.87 -1.46
N VAL A 78 0.15 -10.81 -2.15
CA VAL A 78 -0.35 -12.05 -1.55
C VAL A 78 0.79 -13.00 -1.16
N SER A 79 1.80 -13.16 -2.02
CA SER A 79 2.84 -14.18 -1.86
C SER A 79 4.11 -13.69 -1.13
N THR A 80 4.21 -12.41 -0.82
CA THR A 80 5.43 -11.82 -0.24
C THR A 80 5.71 -12.33 1.17
N ASN A 81 7.01 -12.55 1.46
CA ASN A 81 7.53 -12.77 2.81
C ASN A 81 8.06 -11.46 3.44
N ASP A 82 8.11 -10.37 2.65
CA ASP A 82 8.51 -9.02 3.09
C ASP A 82 7.32 -8.05 2.95
N PRO A 83 6.32 -8.16 3.85
CA PRO A 83 5.08 -7.40 3.73
C PRO A 83 5.27 -5.89 3.91
N LEU A 84 6.23 -5.45 4.73
CA LEU A 84 6.48 -4.02 4.95
C LEU A 84 7.02 -3.35 3.68
N ARG A 85 7.89 -4.00 2.94
CA ARG A 85 8.39 -3.49 1.65
C ARG A 85 7.26 -3.29 0.64
N GLU A 86 6.34 -4.22 0.55
CA GLU A 86 5.17 -4.07 -0.31
C GLU A 86 4.19 -3.00 0.19
N LYS A 87 4.03 -2.85 1.51
CA LYS A 87 3.29 -1.73 2.11
C LYS A 87 3.90 -0.38 1.77
N MET A 88 5.22 -0.26 1.86
CA MET A 88 5.93 0.97 1.46
C MET A 88 5.83 1.21 -0.05
N THR A 89 5.78 0.16 -0.85
CA THR A 89 5.52 0.29 -2.30
C THR A 89 4.13 0.86 -2.57
N LEU A 90 3.11 0.40 -1.84
CA LEU A 90 1.74 0.97 -1.91
C LEU A 90 1.69 2.41 -1.40
N PHE A 91 2.42 2.71 -0.32
CA PHE A 91 2.54 4.06 0.24
C PHE A 91 3.05 5.05 -0.82
N TRP A 92 4.18 4.74 -1.45
CA TRP A 92 4.77 5.61 -2.48
C TRP A 92 3.91 5.70 -3.74
N HIS A 93 3.29 4.60 -4.16
CA HIS A 93 2.36 4.65 -5.29
C HIS A 93 1.10 5.48 -4.99
N GLY A 94 0.71 5.59 -3.72
CA GLY A 94 -0.38 6.48 -3.28
C GLY A 94 -0.02 7.96 -3.33
N ILE A 95 1.24 8.31 -3.08
CA ILE A 95 1.74 9.70 -3.11
C ILE A 95 2.21 10.08 -4.52
N PHE A 96 3.06 9.26 -5.13
CA PHE A 96 3.64 9.46 -6.45
C PHE A 96 2.79 8.78 -7.53
N ALA A 97 1.50 9.09 -7.52
CA ALA A 97 0.50 8.41 -8.31
C ALA A 97 0.73 8.61 -9.82
N THR A 98 0.84 7.49 -10.53
CA THR A 98 0.85 7.43 -11.99
C THR A 98 -0.06 6.31 -12.45
N GLY A 99 -0.67 6.43 -13.62
CA GLY A 99 -1.67 5.47 -14.03
C GLY A 99 -1.80 5.21 -15.51
N TYR A 100 -2.50 4.13 -15.81
CA TYR A 100 -2.83 3.70 -17.17
C TYR A 100 -3.62 4.74 -17.97
N ALA A 101 -4.32 5.64 -17.33
CA ALA A 101 -5.10 6.67 -18.01
C ALA A 101 -4.26 7.48 -19.00
N LYS A 102 -2.95 7.62 -18.76
CA LYS A 102 -2.03 8.35 -19.60
C LYS A 102 -0.78 7.53 -19.98
N VAL A 103 -0.21 6.78 -19.04
CA VAL A 103 0.95 5.92 -19.31
C VAL A 103 0.46 4.57 -19.82
N THR A 104 0.32 4.44 -21.14
CA THR A 104 -0.34 3.31 -21.79
C THR A 104 0.49 2.01 -21.85
N VAL A 105 1.71 2.01 -21.32
CA VAL A 105 2.62 0.85 -21.34
C VAL A 105 2.79 0.29 -19.94
N GLY A 106 2.18 -0.86 -19.68
CA GLY A 106 2.21 -1.53 -18.37
C GLY A 106 3.63 -1.79 -17.84
N LYS A 107 4.56 -2.12 -18.73
CA LYS A 107 5.97 -2.34 -18.36
C LYS A 107 6.61 -1.13 -17.68
N VAL A 108 6.30 0.07 -18.14
CA VAL A 108 6.86 1.33 -17.60
C VAL A 108 6.30 1.58 -16.18
N LEU A 109 5.01 1.30 -15.97
CA LEU A 109 4.39 1.38 -14.65
C LEU A 109 4.94 0.32 -13.69
N THR A 110 5.11 -0.92 -14.16
CA THR A 110 5.71 -1.98 -13.31
C THR A 110 7.16 -1.72 -12.97
N ASP A 111 7.94 -1.07 -13.85
CA ASP A 111 9.30 -0.64 -13.55
C ASP A 111 9.32 0.47 -12.49
N GLN A 112 8.33 1.38 -12.49
CA GLN A 112 8.16 2.36 -11.42
C GLN A 112 7.82 1.68 -10.07
N ILE A 113 6.89 0.73 -10.05
CA ILE A 113 6.57 -0.04 -8.84
C ILE A 113 7.81 -0.79 -8.33
N ARG A 114 8.63 -1.34 -9.23
CA ARG A 114 9.90 -1.98 -8.86
C ARG A 114 10.88 -0.96 -8.25
N MET A 115 10.94 0.25 -8.77
CA MET A 115 11.75 1.34 -8.20
C MET A 115 11.28 1.66 -6.78
N PHE A 116 9.97 1.85 -6.53
CA PHE A 116 9.44 2.07 -5.19
C PHE A 116 9.78 0.92 -4.23
N ARG A 117 9.66 -0.32 -4.69
CA ARG A 117 10.01 -1.52 -3.89
C ARG A 117 11.47 -1.54 -3.48
N ASN A 118 12.37 -1.14 -4.38
CA ASN A 118 13.80 -1.20 -4.14
C ASN A 118 14.32 -0.02 -3.32
N LEU A 119 13.78 1.16 -3.51
CA LEU A 119 14.27 2.41 -2.92
C LEU A 119 13.40 2.98 -1.81
N GLY A 120 12.14 2.54 -1.71
CA GLY A 120 11.13 3.18 -0.88
C GLY A 120 11.37 3.11 0.63
N MET A 121 12.31 2.30 1.09
CA MET A 121 12.75 2.24 2.50
C MET A 121 14.17 2.82 2.70
N GLY A 122 14.76 3.41 1.66
CA GLY A 122 16.07 4.06 1.72
C GLY A 122 15.96 5.58 1.83
N SER A 123 16.98 6.29 1.31
CA SER A 123 17.00 7.75 1.31
C SER A 123 15.88 8.35 0.44
N PHE A 124 15.07 9.23 1.02
CA PHE A 124 14.03 9.97 0.30
C PHE A 124 14.61 10.79 -0.87
N LYS A 125 15.78 11.38 -0.68
CA LYS A 125 16.49 12.11 -1.74
C LYS A 125 16.77 11.21 -2.96
N SER A 126 17.28 10.02 -2.73
CA SER A 126 17.54 9.05 -3.81
C SER A 126 16.25 8.59 -4.48
N LEU A 127 15.19 8.35 -3.72
CA LEU A 127 13.89 7.98 -4.24
C LEU A 127 13.30 9.10 -5.11
N LEU A 128 13.35 10.35 -4.66
CA LEU A 128 12.82 11.50 -5.38
C LEU A 128 13.60 11.77 -6.68
N LEU A 129 14.91 11.55 -6.67
CA LEU A 129 15.76 11.66 -7.86
C LEU A 129 15.40 10.59 -8.90
N GLU A 130 15.27 9.34 -8.49
CA GLU A 130 14.89 8.25 -9.40
C GLU A 130 13.45 8.37 -9.88
N LEU A 131 12.55 8.95 -9.06
CA LEU A 131 11.19 9.31 -9.47
C LEU A 131 11.21 10.36 -10.60
N SER A 132 12.01 11.42 -10.44
CA SER A 132 12.14 12.50 -11.41
C SER A 132 12.72 12.01 -12.75
N LYS A 133 13.56 10.97 -12.71
CA LYS A 133 14.12 10.29 -13.89
C LYS A 133 13.22 9.17 -14.42
N ASN A 134 12.12 8.85 -13.71
CA ASN A 134 11.28 7.74 -14.09
C ASN A 134 10.42 8.04 -15.33
N PRO A 135 10.48 7.25 -16.40
CA PRO A 135 9.72 7.50 -17.62
C PRO A 135 8.20 7.59 -17.42
N ALA A 136 7.64 6.81 -16.47
CA ALA A 136 6.22 6.90 -16.17
C ALA A 136 5.85 8.29 -15.64
N MET A 137 6.65 8.83 -14.71
CA MET A 137 6.43 10.15 -14.13
C MET A 137 6.65 11.28 -15.15
N ILE A 138 7.73 11.21 -15.93
CA ILE A 138 8.05 12.21 -16.97
C ILE A 138 6.89 12.34 -17.98
N ILE A 139 6.29 11.20 -18.37
CA ILE A 139 5.14 11.19 -19.29
C ILE A 139 3.86 11.62 -18.59
N TRP A 140 3.65 11.15 -17.35
CA TRP A 140 2.43 11.43 -16.58
C TRP A 140 2.23 12.93 -16.35
N LEU A 141 3.32 13.64 -16.07
CA LEU A 141 3.31 15.07 -15.78
C LEU A 141 3.83 15.96 -16.93
N ASP A 142 3.86 15.44 -18.15
CA ASP A 142 4.18 16.19 -19.37
C ASP A 142 5.58 16.84 -19.37
N ASN A 143 6.52 16.33 -18.57
CA ASN A 143 7.87 16.90 -18.59
C ASN A 143 8.61 16.64 -19.93
N VAL A 144 8.09 15.72 -20.74
CA VAL A 144 8.55 15.55 -22.15
C VAL A 144 8.31 16.78 -23.02
N ASP A 145 7.37 17.63 -22.63
CA ASP A 145 6.99 18.86 -23.33
C ASP A 145 7.53 20.12 -22.59
N ASN A 146 8.50 19.93 -21.67
CA ASN A 146 9.16 21.00 -20.92
C ASN A 146 10.50 21.34 -21.56
N HIS A 147 10.57 22.46 -22.29
CA HIS A 147 11.71 22.85 -23.12
C HIS A 147 12.30 24.20 -22.71
N ASN A 148 13.58 24.40 -23.00
CA ASN A 148 14.19 25.73 -22.90
C ASN A 148 13.45 26.72 -23.78
N GLY A 149 12.91 27.78 -23.16
CA GLY A 149 12.11 28.81 -23.86
C GLY A 149 10.62 28.44 -24.04
N ALA A 150 10.18 27.24 -23.69
CA ALA A 150 8.79 26.80 -23.70
C ALA A 150 8.51 25.94 -22.43
N ILE A 151 8.51 26.60 -21.27
CA ILE A 151 8.43 25.93 -19.97
C ILE A 151 7.05 25.31 -19.75
N ASN A 152 7.03 24.04 -19.36
CA ASN A 152 5.85 23.35 -18.86
C ASN A 152 5.97 23.21 -17.33
N GLU A 153 5.07 23.84 -16.58
CA GLU A 153 5.13 23.90 -15.12
C GLU A 153 4.50 22.69 -14.44
N ASN A 154 3.89 21.76 -15.18
CA ASN A 154 3.10 20.68 -14.58
C ASN A 154 3.94 19.84 -13.60
N TYR A 155 5.08 19.31 -14.04
CA TYR A 155 5.96 18.52 -13.16
C TYR A 155 6.49 19.35 -11.99
N GLY A 156 6.96 20.58 -12.25
CA GLY A 156 7.49 21.45 -11.19
C GLY A 156 6.46 21.76 -10.11
N ARG A 157 5.21 22.00 -10.49
CA ARG A 157 4.09 22.24 -9.57
C ARG A 157 3.82 21.02 -8.71
N GLU A 158 3.62 19.86 -9.31
CA GLU A 158 3.29 18.64 -8.60
C GLU A 158 4.46 18.18 -7.69
N LEU A 159 5.70 18.42 -8.12
CA LEU A 159 6.87 18.16 -7.29
C LEU A 159 6.83 18.92 -5.97
N LEU A 160 6.43 20.19 -6.00
CA LEU A 160 6.35 21.03 -4.80
C LEU A 160 5.07 20.78 -4.00
N GLU A 161 3.95 20.66 -4.68
CA GLU A 161 2.63 20.58 -4.07
C GLU A 161 2.32 19.20 -3.53
N LEU A 162 2.40 18.15 -4.39
CA LEU A 162 1.93 16.80 -4.09
C LEU A 162 3.03 15.85 -3.62
N PHE A 163 4.31 16.15 -3.92
CA PHE A 163 5.38 15.18 -3.70
C PHE A 163 6.37 15.56 -2.60
N SER A 164 6.41 16.82 -2.16
CA SER A 164 7.46 17.23 -1.23
C SER A 164 7.08 18.29 -0.20
N LEU A 165 6.67 19.49 -0.58
CA LEU A 165 6.50 20.61 0.33
C LEU A 165 5.07 20.75 0.89
N GLY A 166 4.08 20.46 0.05
CA GLY A 166 2.68 20.80 0.32
C GLY A 166 2.35 22.26 0.09
N VAL A 167 1.05 22.54 -0.07
CA VAL A 167 0.52 23.87 -0.35
C VAL A 167 0.94 24.90 0.73
N GLY A 168 1.32 26.10 0.29
CA GLY A 168 1.66 27.22 1.18
C GLY A 168 3.14 27.30 1.58
N ASN A 169 3.98 26.35 1.15
CA ASN A 169 5.42 26.32 1.47
C ASN A 169 6.31 26.68 0.26
N TYR A 170 5.74 27.18 -0.80
CA TYR A 170 6.41 27.64 -2.03
C TYR A 170 5.57 28.76 -2.68
N THR A 171 6.17 29.45 -3.63
CA THR A 171 5.53 30.51 -4.44
C THR A 171 5.37 30.04 -5.90
N GLU A 172 4.55 30.75 -6.69
CA GLU A 172 4.42 30.50 -8.13
C GLU A 172 5.76 30.72 -8.88
N GLU A 173 6.62 31.63 -8.39
CA GLU A 173 7.95 31.79 -8.99
C GLU A 173 8.84 30.59 -8.68
N ASP A 174 8.74 29.96 -7.49
CA ASP A 174 9.45 28.72 -7.18
C ASP A 174 9.01 27.57 -8.11
N VAL A 175 7.71 27.48 -8.45
CA VAL A 175 7.20 26.50 -9.42
C VAL A 175 7.86 26.70 -10.78
N LYS A 176 7.90 27.92 -11.26
CA LYS A 176 8.50 28.26 -12.57
C LYS A 176 10.00 27.98 -12.58
N GLU A 177 10.72 28.39 -11.53
CA GLU A 177 12.17 28.19 -11.44
C GLU A 177 12.54 26.70 -11.32
N ALA A 178 11.75 25.91 -10.54
CA ALA A 178 11.88 24.48 -10.53
C ALA A 178 11.67 23.89 -11.92
N SER A 179 10.59 24.28 -12.62
CA SER A 179 10.27 23.77 -13.96
C SER A 179 11.38 24.08 -14.98
N ARG A 180 11.99 25.28 -14.91
CA ARG A 180 13.17 25.65 -15.72
C ARG A 180 14.35 24.69 -15.46
N ALA A 181 14.55 24.25 -14.22
CA ALA A 181 15.62 23.33 -13.86
C ALA A 181 15.40 21.89 -14.37
N PHE A 182 14.17 21.51 -14.66
CA PHE A 182 13.84 20.19 -15.24
C PHE A 182 13.69 20.20 -16.77
N THR A 183 13.99 21.32 -17.46
CA THR A 183 14.12 21.33 -18.94
C THR A 183 15.24 20.40 -19.38
N GLY A 184 15.06 19.75 -20.52
CA GLY A 184 15.99 18.76 -21.04
C GLY A 184 15.91 17.37 -20.37
N TRP A 185 15.13 17.22 -19.29
CA TRP A 185 14.84 15.90 -18.69
C TRP A 185 13.72 15.22 -19.46
N THR A 186 14.03 14.22 -20.25
CA THR A 186 13.07 13.63 -21.18
C THR A 186 13.20 12.10 -21.26
N VAL A 187 12.43 11.51 -22.15
CA VAL A 187 12.41 10.06 -22.40
C VAL A 187 12.99 9.78 -23.79
N ALA A 188 13.91 8.84 -23.87
CA ALA A 188 14.57 8.44 -25.10
C ALA A 188 13.55 8.04 -26.19
N ASN A 189 13.75 8.59 -27.39
CA ASN A 189 12.97 8.28 -28.61
C ASN A 189 11.46 8.33 -28.38
N THR A 190 10.97 9.33 -27.64
CA THR A 190 9.58 9.40 -27.14
C THR A 190 8.55 9.16 -28.24
N GLU A 191 8.65 9.83 -29.38
CA GLU A 191 7.70 9.68 -30.48
C GLU A 191 7.75 8.28 -31.11
N TYR A 192 8.93 7.78 -31.37
CA TYR A 192 9.14 6.43 -31.88
C TYR A 192 8.70 5.37 -30.88
N THR A 193 9.04 5.54 -29.62
CA THR A 193 8.67 4.63 -28.54
C THR A 193 7.16 4.60 -28.35
N LYS A 194 6.48 5.75 -28.32
CA LYS A 194 5.01 5.83 -28.26
C LYS A 194 4.36 5.10 -29.44
N GLN A 195 4.81 5.37 -30.67
CA GLN A 195 4.26 4.72 -31.87
C GLN A 195 4.46 3.21 -31.86
N LEU A 196 5.63 2.73 -31.48
CA LEU A 196 5.91 1.30 -31.38
C LEU A 196 5.16 0.63 -30.25
N ALA A 197 5.02 1.29 -29.09
CA ALA A 197 4.26 0.78 -27.96
C ALA A 197 2.78 0.60 -28.33
N VAL A 198 2.19 1.53 -29.06
CA VAL A 198 0.80 1.45 -29.54
C VAL A 198 0.63 0.38 -30.63
N ARG A 199 1.55 0.31 -31.59
CA ARG A 199 1.43 -0.59 -32.76
C ARG A 199 1.85 -2.02 -32.49
N ASN A 200 2.82 -2.23 -31.58
CA ASN A 200 3.46 -3.50 -31.33
C ASN A 200 3.58 -3.76 -29.82
N SER A 201 2.52 -3.50 -29.06
CA SER A 201 2.49 -3.60 -27.59
C SER A 201 2.96 -4.95 -27.06
N ILE A 202 2.91 -5.99 -27.88
CA ILE A 202 3.27 -7.35 -27.51
C ILE A 202 4.65 -7.76 -28.08
N TRP A 203 5.16 -7.09 -29.13
CA TRP A 203 6.37 -7.50 -29.82
C TRP A 203 7.21 -6.34 -30.36
N PRO A 204 8.53 -6.38 -30.19
CA PRO A 204 9.37 -7.33 -29.47
C PRO A 204 9.33 -7.05 -27.96
N TYR A 205 9.06 -8.07 -27.18
CA TYR A 205 8.91 -7.99 -25.74
C TYR A 205 10.03 -7.21 -25.06
N GLY A 206 9.68 -6.13 -24.37
CA GLY A 206 10.59 -5.34 -23.56
C GLY A 206 11.79 -4.72 -24.29
N LYS A 207 11.87 -4.82 -25.63
CA LYS A 207 12.94 -4.18 -26.41
C LYS A 207 12.70 -2.69 -26.62
N ILE A 208 11.45 -2.23 -26.47
CA ILE A 208 11.14 -0.81 -26.44
C ILE A 208 11.37 -0.35 -25.01
N ALA A 209 12.60 0.00 -24.71
CA ALA A 209 12.96 0.52 -23.40
C ALA A 209 12.66 2.03 -23.38
N TRP A 210 11.66 2.40 -22.62
CA TRP A 210 11.48 3.78 -22.22
C TRP A 210 12.50 4.06 -21.12
N ARG A 211 13.44 4.95 -21.40
CA ARG A 211 14.49 5.31 -20.47
C ARG A 211 14.62 6.82 -20.37
N TYR A 212 15.08 7.28 -19.24
CA TYR A 212 15.47 8.67 -19.06
C TYR A 212 16.60 9.03 -20.02
N GLU A 213 16.51 10.22 -20.60
CA GLU A 213 17.61 10.91 -21.31
C GLU A 213 17.69 12.36 -20.83
N TYR A 214 18.90 12.88 -20.77
CA TYR A 214 19.13 14.31 -20.53
C TYR A 214 19.65 14.97 -21.82
N HIS A 215 18.91 15.97 -22.28
CA HIS A 215 19.26 16.76 -23.45
C HIS A 215 19.79 18.12 -22.99
N GLY A 216 21.13 18.23 -22.84
CA GLY A 216 21.77 19.45 -22.35
C GLY A 216 21.56 20.66 -23.27
N GLU A 217 21.36 20.45 -24.57
CA GLU A 217 21.04 21.50 -25.53
C GLU A 217 19.63 22.09 -25.34
N ASP A 218 18.74 21.37 -24.68
CA ASP A 218 17.37 21.81 -24.36
C ASP A 218 17.22 22.19 -22.89
N HIS A 219 18.33 22.25 -22.13
CA HIS A 219 18.31 22.69 -20.75
C HIS A 219 18.44 24.21 -20.63
N ASP A 220 17.70 24.82 -19.72
CA ASP A 220 17.85 26.22 -19.33
C ASP A 220 18.99 26.38 -18.32
N ASP A 221 20.19 26.75 -18.82
CA ASP A 221 21.38 27.01 -18.01
C ASP A 221 21.39 28.40 -17.31
N GLY A 222 20.31 29.17 -17.42
CA GLY A 222 20.19 30.46 -16.79
C GLY A 222 20.23 30.39 -15.26
N GLU A 223 20.60 31.52 -14.64
CA GLU A 223 20.49 31.65 -13.20
C GLU A 223 19.02 31.54 -12.76
N LYS A 224 18.79 30.84 -11.64
CA LYS A 224 17.48 30.58 -11.06
C LYS A 224 17.50 30.95 -9.57
N THR A 225 16.38 31.45 -9.07
CA THR A 225 16.20 31.67 -7.63
C THR A 225 15.09 30.77 -7.13
N PHE A 226 15.42 29.79 -6.27
CA PHE A 226 14.48 28.78 -5.81
C PHE A 226 14.56 28.65 -4.28
N LEU A 227 13.43 28.81 -3.60
CA LEU A 227 13.30 28.76 -2.13
C LEU A 227 14.36 29.61 -1.41
N GLY A 228 14.68 30.77 -1.98
CA GLY A 228 15.65 31.73 -1.43
C GLY A 228 17.11 31.46 -1.75
N GLU A 229 17.44 30.39 -2.46
CA GLU A 229 18.79 30.10 -2.96
C GLU A 229 18.90 30.53 -4.44
N THR A 230 20.05 31.07 -4.83
CA THR A 230 20.30 31.55 -6.20
C THR A 230 21.50 30.84 -6.81
N GLY A 231 21.34 30.31 -8.02
CA GLY A 231 22.40 29.58 -8.73
C GLY A 231 21.99 29.11 -10.12
N ARG A 232 22.89 28.45 -10.81
CA ARG A 232 22.58 27.76 -12.08
C ARG A 232 22.16 26.32 -11.76
N PHE A 233 20.92 26.19 -11.32
CA PHE A 233 20.39 24.92 -10.86
C PHE A 233 19.92 24.03 -11.99
N ASN A 234 20.28 22.75 -11.92
CA ASN A 234 19.66 21.64 -12.63
C ASN A 234 18.63 20.95 -11.70
N GLY A 235 17.82 20.04 -12.23
CA GLY A 235 16.84 19.29 -11.46
C GLY A 235 17.40 18.63 -10.20
N GLU A 236 18.62 18.09 -10.25
CA GLU A 236 19.29 17.48 -9.07
C GLU A 236 19.51 18.49 -7.93
N ASP A 237 19.88 19.74 -8.25
CA ASP A 237 20.07 20.80 -7.26
C ASP A 237 18.74 21.20 -6.62
N ILE A 238 17.68 21.28 -7.41
CA ILE A 238 16.30 21.55 -6.92
C ILE A 238 15.88 20.49 -5.91
N LEU A 239 16.11 19.20 -6.22
CA LEU A 239 15.79 18.11 -5.30
C LEU A 239 16.59 18.18 -4.00
N ASP A 240 17.85 18.57 -4.06
CA ASP A 240 18.69 18.78 -2.90
C ASP A 240 18.16 19.91 -1.99
N ILE A 241 17.74 21.02 -2.59
CA ILE A 241 17.16 22.13 -1.87
C ILE A 241 15.84 21.71 -1.21
N ILE A 242 14.97 21.00 -1.92
CA ILE A 242 13.70 20.46 -1.42
C ILE A 242 13.92 19.55 -0.21
N CYS A 243 14.83 18.59 -0.29
CA CYS A 243 15.07 17.62 0.80
C CYS A 243 15.55 18.28 2.10
N ARG A 244 16.19 19.43 2.02
CA ARG A 244 16.64 20.20 3.19
C ARG A 244 15.54 21.04 3.84
N GLN A 245 14.35 21.16 3.24
CA GLN A 245 13.28 22.00 3.78
C GLN A 245 12.56 21.33 4.95
N PRO A 246 12.32 22.04 6.07
CA PRO A 246 11.50 21.53 7.17
C PRO A 246 10.06 21.15 6.73
N ALA A 247 9.54 21.83 5.71
CA ALA A 247 8.24 21.51 5.12
C ALA A 247 8.23 20.09 4.51
N THR A 248 9.29 19.68 3.83
CA THR A 248 9.44 18.34 3.26
C THR A 248 9.44 17.26 4.34
N ALA A 249 10.19 17.48 5.43
CA ALA A 249 10.21 16.53 6.53
C ALA A 249 8.82 16.34 7.15
N ARG A 250 8.08 17.43 7.39
CA ARG A 250 6.71 17.39 7.92
C ARG A 250 5.72 16.81 6.93
N PHE A 251 5.87 17.08 5.64
CA PHE A 251 5.07 16.48 4.58
C PHE A 251 5.16 14.95 4.61
N ILE A 252 6.37 14.41 4.58
CA ILE A 252 6.60 12.96 4.64
C ILE A 252 6.11 12.38 5.97
N ALA A 253 6.41 13.05 7.10
CA ALA A 253 5.95 12.63 8.42
C ALA A 253 4.42 12.53 8.51
N ARG A 254 3.67 13.52 7.99
CA ARG A 254 2.19 13.51 7.96
C ARG A 254 1.66 12.37 7.12
N HIS A 255 2.22 12.12 5.93
CA HIS A 255 1.82 11.00 5.09
C HIS A 255 2.11 9.65 5.77
N MET A 256 3.28 9.48 6.40
CA MET A 256 3.60 8.25 7.14
C MET A 256 2.66 8.05 8.33
N TYR A 257 2.41 9.09 9.10
CA TYR A 257 1.47 9.03 10.22
C TYR A 257 0.06 8.68 9.73
N HIS A 258 -0.42 9.36 8.67
CA HIS A 258 -1.71 9.06 8.06
C HIS A 258 -1.80 7.61 7.57
N PHE A 259 -0.77 7.08 6.94
CA PHE A 259 -0.79 5.73 6.38
C PHE A 259 -0.69 4.64 7.44
N PHE A 260 0.16 4.81 8.45
CA PHE A 260 0.48 3.76 9.43
C PHE A 260 -0.20 3.92 10.80
N VAL A 261 -0.58 5.13 11.22
CA VAL A 261 -1.04 5.39 12.59
C VAL A 261 -2.53 5.71 12.66
N ALA A 262 -2.95 6.86 12.12
CA ALA A 262 -4.33 7.33 12.21
C ALA A 262 -4.64 8.31 11.08
N ASP A 263 -5.95 8.50 10.82
CA ASP A 263 -6.39 9.47 9.83
C ASP A 263 -5.98 10.89 10.23
N GLU A 264 -5.32 11.58 9.31
CA GLU A 264 -4.90 12.97 9.39
C GLU A 264 -5.64 13.82 8.34
N PRO A 265 -5.75 15.14 8.53
CA PRO A 265 -6.18 16.03 7.47
C PRO A 265 -5.32 15.81 6.22
N PRO A 266 -5.93 15.71 5.02
CA PRO A 266 -5.19 15.44 3.78
C PRO A 266 -4.02 16.40 3.55
N VAL A 267 -2.99 15.90 2.87
CA VAL A 267 -1.86 16.71 2.39
C VAL A 267 -1.74 16.45 0.89
N PRO A 268 -1.67 17.48 0.06
CA PRO A 268 -1.85 18.90 0.34
C PRO A 268 -3.31 19.23 0.58
N GLN A 269 -3.57 20.35 1.30
CA GLN A 269 -4.93 20.82 1.51
C GLN A 269 -4.99 22.36 1.57
N TRP A 270 -6.00 22.89 0.91
CA TRP A 270 -6.32 24.31 1.02
C TRP A 270 -7.80 24.49 1.42
N PRO A 271 -8.10 25.24 2.48
CA PRO A 271 -7.14 25.91 3.40
C PRO A 271 -6.32 24.92 4.23
N TYR A 272 -5.12 25.32 4.65
CA TYR A 272 -4.24 24.49 5.46
C TYR A 272 -4.91 24.11 6.79
N GLU A 273 -4.89 22.81 7.10
CA GLU A 273 -5.28 22.29 8.41
C GLU A 273 -4.07 21.75 9.16
N SER A 274 -3.97 22.13 10.43
CA SER A 274 -2.91 21.63 11.31
C SER A 274 -3.04 20.11 11.52
N PRO A 275 -1.92 19.39 11.70
CA PRO A 275 -1.96 17.99 12.07
C PRO A 275 -2.71 17.80 13.39
N ARG A 276 -3.40 16.66 13.53
CA ARG A 276 -4.11 16.27 14.76
C ARG A 276 -3.16 15.90 15.89
N ASP A 277 -2.00 15.36 15.51
CA ASP A 277 -0.93 14.96 16.43
C ASP A 277 0.39 15.64 16.04
N PRO A 278 0.55 16.95 16.34
CA PRO A 278 1.71 17.70 15.93
C PRO A 278 3.01 17.21 16.57
N GLU A 279 2.96 16.64 17.78
CA GLU A 279 4.14 16.12 18.48
C GLU A 279 4.69 14.87 17.76
N ALA A 280 3.82 13.97 17.33
CA ALA A 280 4.21 12.80 16.54
C ALA A 280 4.80 13.22 15.18
N ILE A 281 4.22 14.23 14.52
CA ILE A 281 4.72 14.73 13.24
C ILE A 281 6.11 15.35 13.39
N GLU A 282 6.35 16.16 14.42
CA GLU A 282 7.68 16.75 14.67
C GLU A 282 8.71 15.67 15.05
N MET A 283 8.33 14.66 15.83
CA MET A 283 9.22 13.52 16.14
C MET A 283 9.66 12.78 14.87
N LEU A 284 8.75 12.51 13.95
CA LEU A 284 9.07 11.87 12.67
C LEU A 284 9.88 12.80 11.76
N ALA A 285 9.57 14.10 11.73
CA ALA A 285 10.33 15.09 10.98
C ALA A 285 11.77 15.22 11.50
N GLN A 286 11.97 15.14 12.81
CA GLN A 286 13.31 15.13 13.41
C GLN A 286 14.07 13.86 13.00
N ALA A 287 13.42 12.69 13.04
CA ALA A 287 14.02 11.44 12.59
C ALA A 287 14.45 11.47 11.12
N TYR A 288 13.71 12.17 10.24
CA TYR A 288 14.07 12.40 8.85
C TYR A 288 15.42 13.11 8.72
N PHE A 289 15.65 14.18 9.49
CA PHE A 289 16.92 14.91 9.45
C PHE A 289 18.06 14.16 10.14
N ASP A 290 17.81 13.58 11.31
CA ASP A 290 18.83 12.85 12.09
C ASP A 290 19.40 11.65 11.33
N SER A 291 18.66 11.10 10.37
CA SER A 291 19.03 9.93 9.58
C SER A 291 19.47 10.24 8.14
N ASP A 292 19.69 11.51 7.79
CA ASP A 292 19.98 11.94 6.41
C ASP A 292 18.91 11.44 5.41
N TYR A 293 17.63 11.70 5.78
CA TYR A 293 16.45 11.41 4.97
C TYR A 293 16.13 9.92 4.80
N ASP A 294 16.61 9.04 5.69
CA ASP A 294 16.37 7.59 5.61
C ASP A 294 14.97 7.21 6.11
N ILE A 295 14.15 6.67 5.22
CA ILE A 295 12.76 6.30 5.49
C ILE A 295 12.66 5.12 6.47
N ARG A 296 13.59 4.18 6.43
CA ARG A 296 13.64 3.04 7.36
C ARG A 296 13.83 3.50 8.80
N SER A 297 14.68 4.49 9.00
CA SER A 297 14.91 5.11 10.30
C SER A 297 13.67 5.81 10.83
N MET A 298 12.93 6.52 9.97
CA MET A 298 11.63 7.10 10.35
C MET A 298 10.60 6.03 10.74
N LEU A 299 10.51 4.92 9.98
CA LEU A 299 9.64 3.78 10.30
C LEU A 299 10.03 3.13 11.64
N ARG A 300 11.32 3.03 11.94
CA ARG A 300 11.80 2.50 13.22
C ARG A 300 11.32 3.37 14.39
N VAL A 301 11.41 4.69 14.26
CA VAL A 301 10.88 5.63 15.25
C VAL A 301 9.35 5.48 15.35
N LEU A 302 8.65 5.43 14.23
CA LEU A 302 7.20 5.31 14.19
C LEU A 302 6.71 4.05 14.90
N PHE A 303 7.19 2.87 14.55
CA PHE A 303 6.71 1.61 15.12
C PHE A 303 7.09 1.43 16.61
N ASN A 304 8.14 2.09 17.07
CA ASN A 304 8.55 2.07 18.48
C ASN A 304 7.94 3.18 19.35
N SER A 305 7.15 4.07 18.77
CA SER A 305 6.57 5.20 19.48
C SER A 305 5.32 4.83 20.28
N ASP A 306 5.10 5.57 21.36
CA ASP A 306 3.89 5.42 22.19
C ASP A 306 2.62 5.77 21.39
N PHE A 307 2.70 6.72 20.45
CA PHE A 307 1.56 7.10 19.63
C PHE A 307 1.14 6.00 18.67
N PHE A 308 2.05 5.13 18.21
CA PHE A 308 1.71 3.97 17.40
C PHE A 308 1.17 2.81 18.23
N GLN A 309 1.80 2.55 19.40
CA GLN A 309 1.49 1.39 20.24
C GLN A 309 0.23 1.55 21.10
N SER A 310 -0.33 2.76 21.14
CA SER A 310 -1.49 3.05 21.98
C SER A 310 -2.73 2.23 21.57
N GLU A 311 -3.52 1.81 22.56
CA GLU A 311 -4.76 1.04 22.32
C GLU A 311 -5.79 1.83 21.49
N GLU A 312 -5.81 3.15 21.63
CA GLU A 312 -6.71 4.04 20.89
C GLU A 312 -6.48 4.02 19.37
N ARG A 313 -5.28 3.61 18.93
CA ARG A 313 -4.93 3.51 17.51
C ARG A 313 -5.30 2.16 16.90
N ARG A 314 -5.59 1.16 17.73
CA ARG A 314 -6.05 -0.14 17.25
C ARG A 314 -7.41 0.00 16.59
N TYR A 315 -7.55 -0.55 15.39
CA TYR A 315 -8.77 -0.44 14.55
C TYR A 315 -9.20 1.00 14.23
N GLY A 316 -8.27 1.96 14.35
CA GLY A 316 -8.52 3.38 14.07
C GLY A 316 -8.62 3.73 12.59
N LYS A 317 -8.14 2.86 11.70
CA LYS A 317 -8.14 3.09 10.25
C LYS A 317 -9.01 2.09 9.50
N VAL A 318 -9.65 2.55 8.45
CA VAL A 318 -10.33 1.67 7.48
C VAL A 318 -9.26 1.03 6.58
N LYS A 319 -9.30 -0.29 6.42
CA LYS A 319 -8.46 -0.97 5.43
C LYS A 319 -8.75 -0.44 4.04
N SER A 320 -7.74 -0.10 3.27
CA SER A 320 -7.93 0.11 1.84
C SER A 320 -8.42 -1.17 1.16
N PRO A 321 -9.06 -1.09 -0.02
CA PRO A 321 -9.47 -2.30 -0.75
C PRO A 321 -8.31 -3.30 -0.97
N VAL A 322 -7.13 -2.80 -1.29
CA VAL A 322 -5.93 -3.63 -1.47
C VAL A 322 -5.52 -4.34 -0.16
N GLU A 323 -5.59 -3.66 0.97
CA GLU A 323 -5.27 -4.26 2.28
C GLU A 323 -6.30 -5.35 2.66
N LEU A 324 -7.58 -5.08 2.41
CA LEU A 324 -8.64 -6.05 2.68
C LEU A 324 -8.49 -7.29 1.81
N VAL A 325 -8.40 -7.10 0.49
CA VAL A 325 -8.33 -8.20 -0.47
C VAL A 325 -7.08 -9.04 -0.25
N THR A 326 -5.91 -8.40 -0.14
CA THR A 326 -4.65 -9.11 0.13
C THR A 326 -4.69 -9.87 1.45
N GLY A 327 -5.18 -9.23 2.52
CA GLY A 327 -5.25 -9.86 3.84
C GLY A 327 -6.18 -11.07 3.86
N VAL A 328 -7.35 -10.98 3.23
CA VAL A 328 -8.30 -12.08 3.12
C VAL A 328 -7.73 -13.24 2.31
N ILE A 329 -7.11 -12.96 1.14
CA ILE A 329 -6.51 -14.01 0.30
C ILE A 329 -5.37 -14.71 1.06
N ARG A 330 -4.55 -14.00 1.80
CA ARG A 330 -3.49 -14.58 2.65
C ARG A 330 -4.06 -15.45 3.78
N LEU A 331 -5.17 -15.06 4.41
CA LEU A 331 -5.84 -15.86 5.44
C LEU A 331 -6.48 -17.13 4.86
N THR A 332 -7.03 -17.05 3.68
CA THR A 332 -7.70 -18.18 3.02
C THR A 332 -6.74 -19.11 2.28
N GLU A 333 -5.48 -18.71 2.13
CA GLU A 333 -4.45 -19.46 1.37
C GLU A 333 -4.98 -19.89 -0.02
N GLU A 334 -5.68 -18.93 -0.68
CA GLU A 334 -6.38 -19.23 -1.94
C GLU A 334 -5.44 -19.64 -3.07
N PHE A 335 -4.23 -19.11 -3.09
CA PHE A 335 -3.26 -19.37 -4.15
C PHE A 335 -1.96 -19.97 -3.58
N ASP A 336 -1.61 -21.16 -4.03
CA ASP A 336 -0.32 -21.82 -3.76
C ASP A 336 0.75 -21.50 -4.82
N GLY A 337 0.36 -20.85 -5.90
CA GLY A 337 1.21 -20.41 -7.01
C GLY A 337 0.53 -19.34 -7.86
N PRO A 338 1.22 -18.78 -8.87
CA PRO A 338 0.60 -17.82 -9.79
C PRO A 338 -0.59 -18.44 -10.51
N SER A 339 -1.72 -17.73 -10.54
CA SER A 339 -2.95 -18.16 -11.17
C SER A 339 -3.60 -17.01 -11.93
N ILE A 340 -4.20 -17.28 -13.08
CA ILE A 340 -4.99 -16.30 -13.84
C ILE A 340 -6.21 -15.81 -13.06
N GLU A 341 -6.72 -16.61 -12.12
CA GLU A 341 -7.88 -16.28 -11.30
C GLU A 341 -7.66 -15.08 -10.37
N ILE A 342 -6.40 -14.72 -10.12
CA ILE A 342 -6.11 -13.51 -9.33
C ILE A 342 -6.57 -12.22 -10.05
N GLY A 343 -6.78 -12.29 -11.36
CA GLY A 343 -7.37 -11.23 -12.16
C GLY A 343 -8.78 -10.85 -11.69
N ASP A 344 -9.58 -11.86 -11.27
CA ASP A 344 -10.90 -11.62 -10.71
C ASP A 344 -10.82 -10.86 -9.37
N ARG A 345 -9.80 -11.18 -8.55
CA ARG A 345 -9.55 -10.49 -7.27
C ARG A 345 -9.11 -9.05 -7.50
N ASN A 346 -8.27 -8.81 -8.50
CA ASN A 346 -7.89 -7.47 -8.92
C ASN A 346 -9.11 -6.66 -9.40
N SER A 347 -10.03 -7.28 -10.13
CA SER A 347 -11.28 -6.65 -10.59
C SER A 347 -12.22 -6.33 -9.42
N GLN A 348 -12.39 -7.26 -8.47
CA GLN A 348 -13.19 -7.03 -7.26
C GLN A 348 -12.65 -5.85 -6.43
N MET A 349 -11.33 -5.73 -6.29
CA MET A 349 -10.68 -4.60 -5.63
C MET A 349 -10.99 -3.28 -6.34
N SER A 350 -11.03 -3.27 -7.68
CA SER A 350 -11.40 -2.10 -8.47
C SER A 350 -12.86 -1.67 -8.22
N PHE A 351 -13.80 -2.62 -8.06
CA PHE A 351 -15.18 -2.32 -7.68
C PHE A 351 -15.32 -1.75 -6.26
N MET A 352 -14.34 -2.01 -5.39
CA MET A 352 -14.26 -1.39 -4.06
C MET A 352 -13.64 0.01 -4.10
N GLY A 353 -13.25 0.52 -5.28
CA GLY A 353 -12.73 1.87 -5.50
C GLY A 353 -11.20 2.00 -5.59
N GLN A 354 -10.44 0.89 -5.55
CA GLN A 354 -8.98 0.96 -5.68
C GLN A 354 -8.48 0.05 -6.81
N GLN A 355 -8.20 0.64 -7.96
CA GLN A 355 -7.58 -0.06 -9.08
C GLN A 355 -6.06 0.15 -9.03
N LEU A 356 -5.29 -0.92 -8.80
CA LEU A 356 -3.82 -0.84 -8.83
C LEU A 356 -3.32 -0.31 -10.17
N LEU A 357 -2.33 0.56 -10.15
CA LEU A 357 -1.73 1.22 -11.32
C LEU A 357 -2.68 2.15 -12.09
N ASN A 358 -3.81 2.50 -11.50
CA ASN A 358 -4.74 3.43 -12.12
C ASN A 358 -5.44 4.31 -11.07
N PRO A 359 -4.69 5.16 -10.36
CA PRO A 359 -5.27 6.13 -9.44
C PRO A 359 -6.23 7.07 -10.19
N PRO A 360 -7.25 7.63 -9.52
CA PRO A 360 -8.22 8.51 -10.15
C PRO A 360 -7.63 9.85 -10.62
N SER A 361 -6.56 10.30 -9.96
CA SER A 361 -5.87 11.55 -10.30
C SER A 361 -4.39 11.47 -9.89
N VAL A 362 -3.65 12.56 -10.11
CA VAL A 362 -2.26 12.72 -9.64
C VAL A 362 -2.16 12.76 -8.10
N GLU A 363 -3.23 13.13 -7.42
CA GLU A 363 -3.32 13.10 -5.94
C GLU A 363 -3.42 11.69 -5.35
N GLY A 364 -3.56 10.68 -6.18
CA GLY A 364 -3.74 9.29 -5.74
C GLY A 364 -5.19 8.95 -5.41
N TRP A 365 -5.37 8.04 -4.45
CA TRP A 365 -6.69 7.64 -3.94
C TRP A 365 -7.03 8.39 -2.66
N HIS A 366 -8.27 8.80 -2.54
CA HIS A 366 -8.83 9.19 -1.26
C HIS A 366 -8.79 8.00 -0.28
N GLN A 367 -8.70 8.28 1.01
CA GLN A 367 -8.47 7.27 2.04
C GLN A 367 -9.50 7.37 3.19
N GLY A 368 -9.38 6.47 4.15
CA GLY A 368 -10.22 6.49 5.35
C GLY A 368 -11.68 6.10 5.08
N VAL A 369 -12.61 6.93 5.52
CA VAL A 369 -14.05 6.64 5.44
C VAL A 369 -14.60 6.56 4.01
N GLU A 370 -13.92 7.13 3.03
CA GLU A 370 -14.34 7.07 1.62
C GLU A 370 -14.28 5.63 1.06
N TRP A 371 -13.46 4.75 1.64
CA TRP A 371 -13.44 3.33 1.30
C TRP A 371 -14.69 2.55 1.73
N ILE A 372 -15.55 3.14 2.59
CA ILE A 372 -16.75 2.50 3.13
C ILE A 372 -18.04 3.23 2.77
N GLU A 373 -18.07 3.89 1.62
CA GLU A 373 -19.32 4.37 1.03
C GLU A 373 -20.23 3.20 0.63
N THR A 374 -21.53 3.45 0.49
CA THR A 374 -22.56 2.41 0.42
C THR A 374 -22.25 1.31 -0.60
N GLY A 375 -21.81 1.66 -1.80
CA GLY A 375 -21.52 0.69 -2.87
C GLY A 375 -20.28 -0.15 -2.56
N SER A 376 -19.19 0.51 -2.22
CA SER A 376 -17.91 -0.15 -1.89
C SER A 376 -18.02 -1.00 -0.63
N LEU A 377 -18.79 -0.56 0.37
CA LEU A 377 -19.02 -1.33 1.60
C LEU A 377 -19.70 -2.68 1.31
N ILE A 378 -20.72 -2.70 0.45
CA ILE A 378 -21.41 -3.94 0.08
C ILE A 378 -20.45 -4.91 -0.59
N GLU A 379 -19.65 -4.43 -1.55
CA GLU A 379 -18.65 -5.27 -2.24
C GLU A 379 -17.61 -5.82 -1.27
N ARG A 380 -17.13 -5.00 -0.32
CA ARG A 380 -16.16 -5.41 0.71
C ARG A 380 -16.70 -6.52 1.61
N LEU A 381 -17.95 -6.34 2.10
CA LEU A 381 -18.61 -7.33 2.96
C LEU A 381 -18.86 -8.64 2.22
N ASN A 382 -19.38 -8.57 1.00
CA ASN A 382 -19.64 -9.75 0.16
C ASN A 382 -18.35 -10.51 -0.13
N PHE A 383 -17.28 -9.82 -0.55
CA PHE A 383 -16.00 -10.44 -0.82
C PHE A 383 -15.45 -11.17 0.42
N ALA A 384 -15.33 -10.47 1.55
CA ALA A 384 -14.74 -11.06 2.75
C ALA A 384 -15.57 -12.24 3.28
N ALA A 385 -16.90 -12.10 3.30
CA ALA A 385 -17.81 -13.15 3.73
C ALA A 385 -17.77 -14.37 2.78
N GLN A 386 -17.74 -14.16 1.48
CA GLN A 386 -17.64 -15.25 0.51
C GLN A 386 -16.33 -16.02 0.67
N GLN A 387 -15.20 -15.31 0.76
CA GLN A 387 -13.89 -15.93 0.86
C GLN A 387 -13.71 -16.72 2.16
N LEU A 388 -14.07 -16.14 3.30
CA LEU A 388 -13.92 -16.75 4.62
C LEU A 388 -15.01 -17.78 4.96
N GLY A 389 -16.09 -17.82 4.18
CA GLY A 389 -17.13 -18.83 4.27
C GLY A 389 -16.94 -20.02 3.34
N ASP A 390 -15.91 -20.05 2.52
CA ASP A 390 -15.67 -21.10 1.54
C ASP A 390 -14.82 -22.23 2.13
N LEU A 391 -15.48 -23.33 2.49
CA LEU A 391 -14.83 -24.52 3.03
C LEU A 391 -13.88 -25.24 2.04
N GLU A 392 -13.86 -24.86 0.77
CA GLU A 392 -12.91 -25.40 -0.18
C GLU A 392 -11.54 -24.72 -0.10
N LYS A 393 -11.46 -23.52 0.48
CA LYS A 393 -10.21 -22.78 0.66
C LYS A 393 -9.29 -23.46 1.70
N PRO A 394 -8.00 -23.67 1.40
CA PRO A 394 -7.07 -24.37 2.32
C PRO A 394 -6.97 -23.73 3.70
N GLY A 395 -6.84 -22.40 3.75
CA GLY A 395 -6.75 -21.65 5.00
C GLY A 395 -8.03 -21.74 5.82
N VAL A 396 -9.23 -21.69 5.18
CA VAL A 396 -10.52 -21.86 5.87
C VAL A 396 -10.64 -23.27 6.43
N LYS A 397 -10.32 -24.32 5.65
CA LYS A 397 -10.25 -25.71 6.14
C LYS A 397 -9.35 -25.83 7.37
N SER A 398 -8.19 -25.19 7.34
CA SER A 398 -7.24 -25.19 8.45
C SER A 398 -7.81 -24.47 9.68
N MET A 399 -8.39 -23.29 9.52
CA MET A 399 -9.04 -22.56 10.62
C MET A 399 -10.17 -23.36 11.25
N VAL A 400 -11.09 -23.92 10.46
CA VAL A 400 -12.20 -24.72 10.94
C VAL A 400 -11.70 -25.95 11.72
N ARG A 401 -10.70 -26.63 11.19
CA ARG A 401 -10.05 -27.78 11.89
C ARG A 401 -9.47 -27.35 13.24
N ASN A 402 -8.71 -26.25 13.28
CA ASN A 402 -8.09 -25.75 14.51
C ASN A 402 -9.13 -25.32 15.58
N ILE A 403 -10.28 -24.77 15.12
CA ILE A 403 -11.37 -24.40 16.02
C ILE A 403 -12.02 -25.63 16.64
N LEU A 404 -12.21 -26.70 15.85
CA LEU A 404 -12.91 -27.93 16.27
C LEU A 404 -11.98 -28.98 16.89
N GLN A 405 -10.64 -28.82 16.77
CA GLN A 405 -9.68 -29.74 17.40
C GLN A 405 -9.68 -29.60 18.95
N ASP A 406 -9.41 -30.72 19.61
CA ASP A 406 -9.17 -30.86 21.06
C ASP A 406 -10.37 -30.55 21.99
N GLU A 407 -11.59 -30.52 21.46
CA GLU A 407 -12.78 -30.38 22.30
C GLU A 407 -13.31 -31.76 22.67
N SER A 408 -13.08 -32.16 23.92
CA SER A 408 -13.66 -33.38 24.54
C SER A 408 -15.13 -33.16 24.92
N GLU A 409 -15.55 -31.91 25.07
CA GLU A 409 -16.90 -31.48 25.45
C GLU A 409 -17.49 -30.52 24.40
N PRO A 410 -18.81 -30.32 24.36
CA PRO A 410 -19.43 -29.33 23.50
C PRO A 410 -18.86 -27.94 23.76
N ILE A 411 -18.43 -27.27 22.69
CA ILE A 411 -17.87 -25.91 22.76
C ILE A 411 -18.98 -24.91 23.07
N SER A 412 -18.79 -24.03 24.08
CA SER A 412 -19.73 -22.94 24.33
C SER A 412 -19.70 -21.90 23.22
N ALA A 413 -20.84 -21.23 22.98
CA ALA A 413 -20.95 -20.17 21.95
C ALA A 413 -19.90 -19.05 22.15
N GLU A 414 -19.64 -18.65 23.39
CA GLU A 414 -18.63 -17.64 23.70
C GLU A 414 -17.22 -18.11 23.32
N ARG A 415 -16.86 -19.34 23.70
CA ARG A 415 -15.56 -19.92 23.37
C ARG A 415 -15.38 -20.12 21.86
N LEU A 416 -16.45 -20.50 21.17
CA LEU A 416 -16.45 -20.61 19.71
C LEU A 416 -16.16 -19.27 19.03
N VAL A 417 -16.85 -18.20 19.46
CA VAL A 417 -16.61 -16.84 18.96
C VAL A 417 -15.18 -16.42 19.23
N ASP A 418 -14.65 -16.63 20.44
CA ASP A 418 -13.28 -16.28 20.80
C ASP A 418 -12.26 -17.02 19.93
N LYS A 419 -12.48 -18.31 19.62
CA LYS A 419 -11.62 -19.09 18.72
C LYS A 419 -11.69 -18.56 17.27
N CYS A 420 -12.86 -18.19 16.79
CA CYS A 420 -13.01 -17.61 15.44
C CYS A 420 -12.27 -16.26 15.31
N LEU A 421 -12.44 -15.38 16.29
CA LEU A 421 -11.74 -14.08 16.33
C LEU A 421 -10.21 -14.28 16.39
N ASP A 422 -9.76 -15.29 17.13
CA ASP A 422 -8.36 -15.63 17.30
C ASP A 422 -7.75 -16.15 15.99
N GLN A 423 -8.43 -17.06 15.27
CA GLN A 423 -7.95 -17.61 14.01
C GLN A 423 -7.85 -16.55 12.88
N LEU A 424 -8.65 -15.50 12.95
CA LEU A 424 -8.63 -14.38 11.98
C LEU A 424 -7.58 -13.30 12.29
N GLY A 425 -6.59 -13.61 13.12
CA GLY A 425 -5.49 -12.70 13.47
C GLY A 425 -5.74 -11.89 14.74
N ALA A 426 -6.30 -12.53 15.76
CA ALA A 426 -6.52 -11.97 17.08
C ALA A 426 -7.34 -10.67 17.06
N ILE A 427 -8.51 -10.71 16.44
CA ILE A 427 -9.38 -9.55 16.31
C ILE A 427 -10.05 -9.24 17.64
N GLU A 428 -9.91 -8.00 18.11
CA GLU A 428 -10.67 -7.45 19.22
C GLU A 428 -11.95 -6.80 18.68
N VAL A 429 -13.07 -7.12 19.32
CA VAL A 429 -14.36 -6.56 18.94
C VAL A 429 -15.02 -5.87 20.12
N SER A 430 -15.89 -4.90 19.82
CA SER A 430 -16.67 -4.22 20.86
C SER A 430 -17.57 -5.19 21.64
N PRO A 431 -17.94 -4.88 22.89
CA PRO A 431 -18.87 -5.71 23.65
C PRO A 431 -20.21 -5.95 22.93
N GLY A 432 -20.67 -4.96 22.18
CA GLY A 432 -21.89 -5.07 21.38
C GLY A 432 -21.73 -6.06 20.22
N THR A 433 -20.65 -5.97 19.47
CA THR A 433 -20.29 -6.92 18.40
C THR A 433 -20.11 -8.33 18.97
N LYS A 434 -19.37 -8.50 20.08
CA LYS A 434 -19.19 -9.81 20.71
C LYS A 434 -20.53 -10.44 21.10
N SER A 435 -21.42 -9.65 21.74
CA SER A 435 -22.75 -10.13 22.13
C SER A 435 -23.61 -10.55 20.93
N ALA A 436 -23.49 -9.86 19.79
CA ALA A 436 -24.20 -10.23 18.56
C ALA A 436 -23.67 -11.56 17.99
N LEU A 437 -22.35 -11.73 17.92
CA LEU A 437 -21.71 -12.96 17.47
C LEU A 437 -22.07 -14.16 18.36
N VAL A 438 -22.07 -13.98 19.69
CA VAL A 438 -22.44 -15.04 20.66
C VAL A 438 -23.90 -15.42 20.50
N ARG A 439 -24.82 -14.46 20.31
CA ARG A 439 -26.23 -14.78 20.04
C ARG A 439 -26.39 -15.59 18.77
N PHE A 440 -25.67 -15.25 17.70
CA PHE A 440 -25.69 -16.02 16.45
C PHE A 440 -25.16 -17.44 16.70
N ALA A 441 -24.00 -17.59 17.33
CA ALA A 441 -23.41 -18.90 17.65
C ALA A 441 -24.34 -19.75 18.53
N SER A 442 -25.03 -19.14 19.52
CA SER A 442 -26.02 -19.82 20.37
C SER A 442 -27.27 -20.29 19.64
N SER A 443 -27.62 -19.68 18.50
CA SER A 443 -28.75 -20.09 17.68
C SER A 443 -28.43 -21.30 16.78
N GLN A 444 -27.16 -21.63 16.62
CA GLN A 444 -26.69 -22.81 15.87
C GLN A 444 -26.57 -24.00 16.83
N SER A 445 -27.05 -25.16 16.41
CA SER A 445 -26.91 -26.40 17.18
C SER A 445 -25.50 -26.95 17.01
N PHE A 446 -24.65 -26.81 18.02
CA PHE A 446 -23.39 -27.54 18.10
C PHE A 446 -23.63 -28.86 18.85
N GLU A 447 -23.91 -29.93 18.11
CA GLU A 447 -24.06 -31.24 18.74
C GLU A 447 -22.72 -31.89 19.09
N SER A 448 -22.71 -32.64 20.18
CA SER A 448 -21.53 -33.40 20.59
C SER A 448 -21.23 -34.52 19.60
N LYS A 449 -19.95 -34.74 19.31
CA LYS A 449 -19.30 -35.72 18.43
C LYS A 449 -20.11 -36.98 18.12
N SER A 450 -21.12 -36.91 17.23
CA SER A 450 -21.51 -38.04 16.43
C SER A 450 -20.80 -37.95 15.06
N ALA A 451 -20.43 -39.04 14.44
CA ALA A 451 -19.75 -39.06 13.14
C ALA A 451 -20.56 -38.34 12.05
N ASP A 452 -21.87 -38.20 12.20
CA ASP A 452 -22.79 -37.51 11.32
C ASP A 452 -22.83 -35.98 11.52
N SER A 453 -22.45 -35.46 12.70
CA SER A 453 -22.50 -34.01 13.02
C SER A 453 -21.24 -33.23 12.58
N SER A 454 -20.21 -33.93 12.08
CA SER A 454 -18.94 -33.28 11.70
C SER A 454 -19.07 -32.27 10.58
N GLY A 455 -19.91 -32.54 9.59
CA GLY A 455 -20.16 -31.61 8.46
C GLY A 455 -20.98 -30.39 8.85
N GLU A 456 -22.00 -30.57 9.70
CA GLU A 456 -22.82 -29.47 10.22
C GLU A 456 -22.02 -28.53 11.11
N ASN A 457 -21.18 -29.06 12.01
CA ASN A 457 -20.29 -28.26 12.83
C ASN A 457 -19.29 -27.46 12.00
N GLN A 458 -18.74 -28.03 10.91
CA GLN A 458 -17.85 -27.32 10.01
C GLN A 458 -18.58 -26.16 9.33
N GLN A 459 -19.83 -26.38 8.87
CA GLN A 459 -20.65 -25.35 8.26
C GLN A 459 -20.98 -24.23 9.25
N ASN A 460 -21.36 -24.57 10.46
CA ASN A 460 -21.69 -23.59 11.51
C ASN A 460 -20.46 -22.71 11.86
N VAL A 461 -19.26 -23.29 11.92
CA VAL A 461 -18.02 -22.52 12.11
C VAL A 461 -17.76 -21.62 10.89
N SER A 462 -17.92 -22.12 9.68
CA SER A 462 -17.78 -21.35 8.44
C SER A 462 -18.76 -20.15 8.41
N ASP A 463 -20.01 -20.37 8.78
CA ASP A 463 -21.02 -19.30 8.84
C ASP A 463 -20.67 -18.24 9.89
N LEU A 464 -20.07 -18.65 11.01
CA LEU A 464 -19.57 -17.71 12.01
C LEU A 464 -18.35 -16.92 11.50
N LEU A 465 -17.41 -17.57 10.80
CA LEU A 465 -16.28 -16.88 10.16
C LEU A 465 -16.76 -15.83 9.13
N ARG A 466 -17.79 -16.17 8.33
CA ARG A 466 -18.44 -15.21 7.41
C ARG A 466 -19.01 -14.01 8.14
N LEU A 467 -19.66 -14.25 9.28
CA LEU A 467 -20.24 -13.18 10.09
C LEU A 467 -19.16 -12.30 10.69
N VAL A 468 -18.07 -12.89 11.21
CA VAL A 468 -16.90 -12.12 11.72
C VAL A 468 -16.27 -11.29 10.60
N ALA A 469 -16.18 -11.79 9.38
CA ALA A 469 -15.69 -11.02 8.23
C ALA A 469 -16.52 -9.75 7.94
N SER A 470 -17.75 -9.72 8.41
CA SER A 470 -18.71 -8.61 8.18
C SER A 470 -18.75 -7.59 9.30
N VAL A 471 -18.06 -7.81 10.45
CA VAL A 471 -18.07 -6.84 11.55
C VAL A 471 -17.20 -5.61 11.23
N PRO A 472 -17.52 -4.43 11.79
CA PRO A 472 -16.76 -3.20 11.54
C PRO A 472 -15.27 -3.32 11.87
N GLU A 473 -14.92 -4.06 12.94
CA GLU A 473 -13.54 -4.24 13.38
C GLU A 473 -12.71 -5.07 12.39
N PHE A 474 -13.32 -6.01 11.66
CA PHE A 474 -12.62 -6.74 10.59
C PHE A 474 -12.30 -5.84 9.39
N GLN A 475 -13.14 -4.84 9.10
CA GLN A 475 -12.94 -3.89 8.01
C GLN A 475 -11.87 -2.82 8.32
N ARG A 476 -11.34 -2.84 9.54
CA ARG A 476 -10.36 -1.88 10.05
C ARG A 476 -9.02 -2.52 10.38
N THR A 477 -8.01 -1.66 10.57
CA THR A 477 -6.66 -2.07 10.96
C THR A 477 -6.18 -1.30 12.18
#